data_921226164159fccfef64acb98ffea2c3
#
_entry.id   921226164159fccfef64acb98ffea2c3
#
_cell.length_a   1.000
_cell.length_b   1.000
_cell.length_c   1.000
_cell.angle_alpha   90.00
_cell.angle_beta   90.00
_cell.angle_gamma   90.00
#
_symmetry.space_group_name_H-M   'P 1'
#
loop_
_entity.id
_entity.type
_entity.pdbx_description
1 polymer ?
#
loop_
_entity_poly.entity_id
_entity_poly.type
_entity_poly.pdbx_seq_one_letter_code
_entity_poly.pdbx_strand_id
1 'polypeptide(L)'
;MLNIRLILFALLAVLPASAADRKLTALIVDGMNNHDWAAGTRGIRAILEGSGRFTVDVATFPQKPDFSRYDVAVNNFNGGHLENGTRWPRETELALEKYVREGGGLVIFHAANNAFLNWPEYNRMIGLGWREKTFGPGLAVVGDKLVTIPQGSGLAPGHGPRHDFEVFLLDRDHPITHGMPSRWTHPSEQLTHGQHGPAEGLTVLTYAFSEVSHQGEPMDWVRQYGKGRVYTTMLGHTWKDEANPNLDDVSFQALLARGTEWAATGKVTLPPDLGWKPLFNGKNTDGWEPRGECIWTVMKDGTLLGQRTHPDPSKTWPIDENTYRSWQNPQAWLYTKRGDFTEYDLHVEFWLPPGGNSGVSIRDPSRAHYAIHEPDSVHPELAGPVKSTPAHIGYEIQILDEDKDTYPTGSIYTLQAAKTGAMRHNDWNSMEVESRNGLIRVRLNGEVVAESPGDPARPKTGPIGLQLHDRFSFILFRNVRIREVR
;
A
#
# COMPACT_ATOMS: atom_id res chain seq x y z
N MET A 1 -75.46 13.34 -21.50
CA MET A 1 -74.02 13.22 -21.83
C MET A 1 -73.27 13.32 -20.52
N LEU A 2 -72.80 12.18 -20.00
CA LEU A 2 -72.14 12.06 -18.69
C LEU A 2 -70.63 11.99 -18.92
N ASN A 3 -69.89 12.98 -18.49
CA ASN A 3 -68.44 13.00 -18.60
C ASN A 3 -67.81 12.26 -17.39
N ILE A 4 -67.27 11.06 -17.62
CA ILE A 4 -66.50 10.33 -16.65
C ILE A 4 -65.02 10.77 -16.82
N ARG A 5 -64.49 11.45 -15.80
CA ARG A 5 -63.06 11.75 -15.66
C ARG A 5 -62.38 10.55 -15.00
N LEU A 6 -61.56 9.86 -15.75
CA LEU A 6 -60.63 8.83 -15.21
C LEU A 6 -59.50 9.54 -14.45
N ILE A 7 -59.39 9.31 -13.15
CA ILE A 7 -58.22 9.70 -12.33
C ILE A 7 -57.23 8.56 -12.36
N LEU A 8 -56.12 8.70 -13.06
CA LEU A 8 -54.99 7.77 -13.00
C LEU A 8 -54.22 8.01 -11.70
N PHE A 9 -54.28 7.05 -10.79
CA PHE A 9 -53.39 6.96 -9.64
C PHE A 9 -52.04 6.39 -10.14
N ALA A 10 -50.99 7.21 -10.20
CA ALA A 10 -49.64 6.73 -10.38
C ALA A 10 -49.15 6.11 -9.05
N LEU A 11 -49.08 4.80 -8.99
CA LEU A 11 -48.33 4.11 -7.91
C LEU A 11 -46.84 4.36 -8.15
N LEU A 12 -46.24 5.24 -7.35
CA LEU A 12 -44.76 5.29 -7.23
C LEU A 12 -44.33 4.00 -6.50
N ALA A 13 -43.81 3.03 -7.26
CA ALA A 13 -43.10 1.91 -6.71
C ALA A 13 -41.79 2.43 -6.10
N VAL A 14 -41.70 2.53 -4.80
CA VAL A 14 -40.46 2.71 -4.08
C VAL A 14 -39.68 1.40 -4.23
N LEU A 15 -38.75 1.37 -5.16
CA LEU A 15 -37.79 0.26 -5.27
C LEU A 15 -37.00 0.19 -3.98
N PRO A 16 -36.86 -0.96 -3.33
CA PRO A 16 -36.01 -1.09 -2.17
C PRO A 16 -34.57 -0.73 -2.59
N ALA A 17 -33.92 0.13 -1.81
CA ALA A 17 -32.51 0.43 -2.01
C ALA A 17 -31.74 -0.89 -2.13
N SER A 18 -30.89 -0.99 -3.16
CA SER A 18 -30.06 -2.18 -3.40
C SER A 18 -29.26 -2.46 -2.12
N ALA A 19 -29.15 -3.74 -1.74
CA ALA A 19 -28.33 -4.17 -0.60
C ALA A 19 -26.83 -3.73 -0.74
N ALA A 20 -26.44 -3.23 -1.90
CA ALA A 20 -25.13 -2.67 -2.18
C ALA A 20 -24.89 -1.27 -1.58
N ASP A 21 -25.95 -0.50 -1.24
CA ASP A 21 -25.84 0.90 -0.78
C ASP A 21 -25.73 1.05 0.75
N ARG A 22 -25.94 -0.03 1.51
CA ARG A 22 -25.82 0.04 2.98
C ARG A 22 -24.36 -0.07 3.41
N LYS A 23 -23.88 0.88 4.22
CA LYS A 23 -22.61 0.72 4.92
C LYS A 23 -22.66 -0.52 5.84
N LEU A 24 -21.58 -1.27 5.87
CA LEU A 24 -21.39 -2.39 6.78
C LEU A 24 -21.05 -1.85 8.18
N THR A 25 -21.45 -2.57 9.21
CA THR A 25 -21.12 -2.24 10.59
C THR A 25 -19.98 -3.13 11.08
N ALA A 26 -18.90 -2.50 11.54
CA ALA A 26 -17.73 -3.19 12.08
C ALA A 26 -17.58 -2.88 13.58
N LEU A 27 -17.29 -3.89 14.38
CA LEU A 27 -16.95 -3.74 15.80
C LEU A 27 -15.48 -4.06 16.01
N ILE A 28 -14.67 -3.09 16.44
CA ILE A 28 -13.31 -3.35 16.90
C ILE A 28 -13.37 -3.74 18.37
N VAL A 29 -12.74 -4.85 18.73
CA VAL A 29 -12.57 -5.27 20.14
C VAL A 29 -11.11 -5.10 20.51
N ASP A 30 -10.83 -4.25 21.51
CA ASP A 30 -9.49 -3.87 21.93
C ASP A 30 -9.35 -3.76 23.46
N GLY A 31 -8.33 -3.05 23.95
CA GLY A 31 -8.16 -2.65 25.36
C GLY A 31 -7.05 -3.37 26.11
N MET A 32 -6.46 -4.44 25.56
CA MET A 32 -5.31 -5.10 26.11
C MET A 32 -4.51 -5.82 25.03
N ASN A 33 -3.28 -5.36 24.78
CA ASN A 33 -2.35 -5.92 23.82
C ASN A 33 -0.93 -5.56 24.27
N ASN A 34 0.06 -6.37 23.92
CA ASN A 34 1.47 -6.05 24.16
C ASN A 34 2.02 -5.00 23.17
N HIS A 35 1.24 -4.62 22.15
CA HIS A 35 1.51 -3.54 21.20
C HIS A 35 0.73 -2.27 21.57
N ASP A 36 0.94 -1.16 20.87
CA ASP A 36 0.07 0.02 20.98
C ASP A 36 -1.29 -0.24 20.34
N TRP A 37 -2.13 -0.97 21.06
CA TRP A 37 -3.46 -1.30 20.57
C TRP A 37 -4.32 -0.06 20.26
N ALA A 38 -4.09 1.05 20.97
CA ALA A 38 -4.85 2.28 20.73
C ALA A 38 -4.47 2.92 19.39
N ALA A 39 -3.18 2.92 19.01
CA ALA A 39 -2.76 3.31 17.68
C ALA A 39 -3.30 2.34 16.61
N GLY A 40 -3.24 1.03 16.87
CA GLY A 40 -3.84 0.01 16.00
C GLY A 40 -5.32 0.24 15.76
N THR A 41 -6.10 0.47 16.82
CA THR A 41 -7.54 0.78 16.71
C THR A 41 -7.81 2.03 15.90
N ARG A 42 -7.02 3.12 16.11
CA ARG A 42 -7.14 4.34 15.30
C ARG A 42 -6.85 4.06 13.82
N GLY A 43 -5.80 3.30 13.53
CA GLY A 43 -5.44 2.91 12.16
C GLY A 43 -6.52 2.06 11.49
N ILE A 44 -6.98 0.99 12.14
CA ILE A 44 -8.07 0.13 11.64
C ILE A 44 -9.31 0.98 11.34
N ARG A 45 -9.73 1.82 12.29
CA ARG A 45 -10.90 2.70 12.10
C ARG A 45 -10.71 3.62 10.90
N ALA A 46 -9.56 4.30 10.81
CA ALA A 46 -9.27 5.23 9.71
C ALA A 46 -9.32 4.53 8.34
N ILE A 47 -8.76 3.32 8.24
CA ILE A 47 -8.76 2.52 7.01
C ILE A 47 -10.19 2.11 6.63
N LEU A 48 -10.95 1.55 7.58
CA LEU A 48 -12.29 1.05 7.30
C LEU A 48 -13.27 2.18 6.96
N GLU A 49 -13.31 3.25 7.76
CA GLU A 49 -14.17 4.42 7.51
C GLU A 49 -13.73 5.17 6.25
N GLY A 50 -12.40 5.32 6.04
CA GLY A 50 -11.83 5.95 4.85
C GLY A 50 -12.15 5.22 3.54
N SER A 51 -12.40 3.90 3.60
CA SER A 51 -12.89 3.13 2.45
C SER A 51 -14.31 3.52 2.00
N GLY A 52 -15.04 4.25 2.84
CA GLY A 52 -16.44 4.62 2.60
C GLY A 52 -17.45 3.47 2.81
N ARG A 53 -16.98 2.23 3.02
CA ARG A 53 -17.79 1.03 3.08
C ARG A 53 -18.32 0.70 4.49
N PHE A 54 -17.65 1.20 5.54
CA PHE A 54 -17.93 0.83 6.92
C PHE A 54 -18.36 2.01 7.79
N THR A 55 -19.13 1.69 8.83
CA THR A 55 -19.23 2.45 10.08
C THR A 55 -18.58 1.60 11.17
N VAL A 56 -17.82 2.21 12.09
CA VAL A 56 -16.96 1.49 13.02
C VAL A 56 -17.28 1.88 14.47
N ASP A 57 -17.66 0.91 15.28
CA ASP A 57 -17.75 1.02 16.72
C ASP A 57 -16.57 0.31 17.40
N VAL A 58 -16.29 0.64 18.66
CA VAL A 58 -15.23 0.04 19.46
C VAL A 58 -15.79 -0.45 20.78
N ALA A 59 -15.44 -1.65 21.16
CA ALA A 59 -15.66 -2.19 22.50
C ALA A 59 -14.30 -2.42 23.17
N THR A 60 -13.93 -1.52 24.07
CA THR A 60 -12.67 -1.60 24.82
C THR A 60 -12.83 -2.45 26.07
N PHE A 61 -12.02 -3.50 26.20
CA PHE A 61 -12.04 -4.37 27.38
C PHE A 61 -11.84 -3.52 28.69
N PRO A 62 -12.61 -3.77 29.74
CA PRO A 62 -13.48 -4.93 29.98
C PRO A 62 -14.94 -4.79 29.52
N GLN A 63 -15.25 -3.82 28.63
CA GLN A 63 -16.59 -3.71 28.06
C GLN A 63 -16.97 -4.98 27.32
N LYS A 64 -18.17 -5.49 27.61
CA LYS A 64 -18.68 -6.70 26.94
C LYS A 64 -19.21 -6.36 25.55
N PRO A 65 -18.65 -6.94 24.46
CA PRO A 65 -19.13 -6.70 23.11
C PRO A 65 -20.44 -7.45 22.84
N ASP A 66 -21.35 -6.81 22.10
CA ASP A 66 -22.53 -7.45 21.52
C ASP A 66 -22.30 -7.66 20.02
N PHE A 67 -21.75 -8.81 19.66
CA PHE A 67 -21.42 -9.15 18.28
C PHE A 67 -22.64 -9.21 17.35
N SER A 68 -23.83 -9.51 17.88
CA SER A 68 -25.03 -9.74 17.07
C SER A 68 -25.49 -8.52 16.26
N ARG A 69 -25.01 -7.34 16.62
CA ARG A 69 -25.37 -6.05 15.99
C ARG A 69 -24.48 -5.68 14.81
N TYR A 70 -23.44 -6.45 14.54
CA TYR A 70 -22.40 -6.11 13.58
C TYR A 70 -22.29 -7.14 12.46
N ASP A 71 -21.92 -6.66 11.27
CA ASP A 71 -21.65 -7.51 10.11
C ASP A 71 -20.29 -8.20 10.25
N VAL A 72 -19.35 -7.55 10.95
CA VAL A 72 -17.99 -8.06 11.17
C VAL A 72 -17.42 -7.59 12.51
N ALA A 73 -16.70 -8.47 13.19
CA ALA A 73 -15.87 -8.14 14.35
C ALA A 73 -14.41 -8.11 13.94
N VAL A 74 -13.66 -7.11 14.41
CA VAL A 74 -12.21 -6.98 14.21
C VAL A 74 -11.54 -7.12 15.58
N ASN A 75 -10.80 -8.20 15.76
CA ASN A 75 -10.08 -8.44 17.02
C ASN A 75 -8.71 -7.77 16.99
N ASN A 76 -8.48 -6.78 17.86
CA ASN A 76 -7.21 -6.13 18.17
C ASN A 76 -6.81 -6.35 19.64
N PHE A 77 -7.24 -7.44 20.23
CA PHE A 77 -7.00 -7.82 21.63
C PHE A 77 -6.17 -9.10 21.69
N ASN A 78 -5.14 -9.16 22.53
CA ASN A 78 -4.38 -10.39 22.75
C ASN A 78 -4.19 -10.76 24.23
N GLY A 79 -4.74 -9.98 25.16
CA GLY A 79 -4.63 -10.24 26.58
C GLY A 79 -3.30 -9.81 27.22
N GLY A 80 -2.40 -9.17 26.47
CA GLY A 80 -1.14 -8.61 26.95
C GLY A 80 0.00 -9.60 27.13
N HIS A 81 -0.25 -10.91 27.12
CA HIS A 81 0.77 -11.95 27.23
C HIS A 81 0.32 -13.27 26.58
N LEU A 82 1.28 -14.03 26.02
CA LEU A 82 1.00 -15.24 25.23
C LEU A 82 0.42 -16.38 26.09
N GLU A 83 1.08 -16.75 27.16
CA GLU A 83 0.70 -17.92 27.97
C GLU A 83 -0.28 -17.59 29.11
N ASN A 84 -0.06 -16.47 29.76
CA ASN A 84 -0.82 -16.02 30.94
C ASN A 84 -1.61 -14.75 30.67
N GLY A 85 -1.94 -14.49 29.39
CA GLY A 85 -2.73 -13.33 29.00
C GLY A 85 -4.14 -13.35 29.57
N THR A 86 -4.69 -12.16 29.76
CA THR A 86 -6.08 -12.00 30.18
C THR A 86 -7.01 -12.60 29.15
N ARG A 87 -7.90 -13.47 29.60
CA ARG A 87 -8.96 -14.03 28.77
C ARG A 87 -10.23 -13.21 28.88
N TRP A 88 -11.03 -13.27 27.84
CA TRP A 88 -12.41 -12.81 27.92
C TRP A 88 -13.22 -13.70 28.86
N PRO A 89 -14.29 -13.14 29.47
CA PRO A 89 -15.26 -13.98 30.16
C PRO A 89 -15.80 -15.08 29.25
N ARG A 90 -16.01 -16.27 29.75
CA ARG A 90 -16.44 -17.43 28.95
C ARG A 90 -17.69 -17.17 28.14
N GLU A 91 -18.63 -16.39 28.67
CA GLU A 91 -19.85 -15.97 27.96
C GLU A 91 -19.53 -15.14 26.70
N THR A 92 -18.50 -14.28 26.75
CA THR A 92 -18.04 -13.48 25.59
C THR A 92 -17.39 -14.38 24.53
N GLU A 93 -16.58 -15.36 24.98
CA GLU A 93 -15.98 -16.35 24.09
C GLU A 93 -17.09 -17.16 23.36
N LEU A 94 -18.07 -17.67 24.09
CA LEU A 94 -19.21 -18.41 23.53
C LEU A 94 -20.06 -17.55 22.57
N ALA A 95 -20.23 -16.27 22.89
CA ALA A 95 -20.91 -15.32 22.01
C ALA A 95 -20.19 -15.13 20.68
N LEU A 96 -18.83 -15.00 20.69
CA LEU A 96 -18.04 -14.92 19.48
C LEU A 96 -18.09 -16.23 18.68
N GLU A 97 -17.93 -17.39 19.35
CA GLU A 97 -18.03 -18.69 18.69
C GLU A 97 -19.37 -18.85 17.96
N LYS A 98 -20.46 -18.53 18.66
CA LYS A 98 -21.79 -18.58 18.07
C LYS A 98 -21.95 -17.63 16.89
N TYR A 99 -21.54 -16.37 17.08
CA TYR A 99 -21.63 -15.34 16.07
C TYR A 99 -20.93 -15.76 14.76
N VAL A 100 -19.66 -16.20 14.84
CA VAL A 100 -18.93 -16.62 13.64
C VAL A 100 -19.53 -17.90 13.06
N ARG A 101 -19.84 -18.90 13.91
CA ARG A 101 -20.43 -20.16 13.43
C ARG A 101 -21.76 -19.97 12.69
N GLU A 102 -22.55 -18.98 13.06
CA GLU A 102 -23.84 -18.67 12.45
C GLU A 102 -23.74 -17.79 11.19
N GLY A 103 -22.55 -17.27 10.86
CA GLY A 103 -22.33 -16.55 9.60
C GLY A 103 -21.67 -15.17 9.76
N GLY A 104 -21.41 -14.72 10.98
CA GLY A 104 -20.71 -13.48 11.25
C GLY A 104 -19.28 -13.46 10.72
N GLY A 105 -18.78 -12.29 10.34
CA GLY A 105 -17.40 -12.07 9.90
C GLY A 105 -16.46 -11.84 11.08
N LEU A 106 -15.24 -12.38 10.99
CA LEU A 106 -14.18 -12.11 11.97
C LEU A 106 -12.89 -11.71 11.25
N VAL A 107 -12.27 -10.64 11.73
CA VAL A 107 -10.91 -10.22 11.32
C VAL A 107 -9.99 -10.37 12.52
N ILE A 108 -8.86 -11.00 12.31
CA ILE A 108 -7.77 -11.13 13.28
C ILE A 108 -6.67 -10.17 12.85
N PHE A 109 -6.45 -9.14 13.63
CA PHE A 109 -5.50 -8.10 13.32
C PHE A 109 -4.19 -8.32 14.06
N HIS A 110 -3.12 -8.57 13.30
CA HIS A 110 -1.75 -8.70 13.78
C HIS A 110 -1.65 -9.58 15.05
N ALA A 111 -1.19 -9.00 16.15
CA ALA A 111 -0.96 -9.70 17.41
C ALA A 111 -2.22 -10.32 18.05
N ALA A 112 -3.42 -10.06 17.55
CA ALA A 112 -4.60 -10.78 18.01
C ALA A 112 -4.52 -12.29 17.70
N ASN A 113 -3.67 -12.72 16.76
CA ASN A 113 -3.42 -14.14 16.52
C ASN A 113 -2.64 -14.83 17.66
N ASN A 114 -2.00 -14.04 18.51
CA ASN A 114 -1.30 -14.54 19.71
C ASN A 114 -2.27 -14.88 20.85
N ALA A 115 -3.49 -14.33 20.81
CA ALA A 115 -4.47 -14.45 21.88
C ALA A 115 -4.89 -15.91 22.14
N PHE A 116 -5.32 -16.15 23.36
CA PHE A 116 -6.16 -17.29 23.75
C PHE A 116 -5.58 -18.67 23.41
N LEU A 117 -4.31 -18.90 23.72
CA LEU A 117 -3.63 -20.20 23.49
C LEU A 117 -4.49 -21.40 23.91
N ASN A 118 -5.14 -21.32 25.07
CA ASN A 118 -5.94 -22.39 25.65
C ASN A 118 -7.44 -22.34 25.29
N TRP A 119 -7.77 -21.71 24.15
CA TRP A 119 -9.13 -21.70 23.63
C TRP A 119 -9.17 -22.42 22.26
N PRO A 120 -9.52 -23.73 22.24
CA PRO A 120 -9.45 -24.54 21.04
C PRO A 120 -10.22 -23.99 19.84
N GLU A 121 -11.42 -23.44 20.08
CA GLU A 121 -12.23 -22.89 18.99
C GLU A 121 -11.61 -21.62 18.39
N TYR A 122 -10.95 -20.78 19.21
CA TYR A 122 -10.21 -19.63 18.69
C TYR A 122 -9.04 -20.09 17.82
N ASN A 123 -8.28 -21.09 18.25
CA ASN A 123 -7.20 -21.66 17.45
C ASN A 123 -7.72 -22.24 16.12
N ARG A 124 -8.91 -22.83 16.11
CA ARG A 124 -9.56 -23.26 14.86
C ARG A 124 -9.99 -22.08 13.99
N MET A 125 -10.48 -20.98 14.58
CA MET A 125 -10.86 -19.78 13.83
C MET A 125 -9.67 -19.11 13.18
N ILE A 126 -8.54 -18.97 13.87
CA ILE A 126 -7.36 -18.28 13.32
C ILE A 126 -6.52 -19.16 12.38
N GLY A 127 -6.49 -20.49 12.61
CA GLY A 127 -5.76 -21.46 11.81
C GLY A 127 -4.27 -21.52 12.04
N LEU A 128 -3.57 -20.40 11.97
CA LEU A 128 -2.18 -20.19 12.35
C LEU A 128 -2.10 -19.10 13.41
N GLY A 129 -1.12 -19.22 14.31
CA GLY A 129 -0.90 -18.23 15.35
C GLY A 129 0.50 -18.33 15.93
N TRP A 130 0.81 -17.43 16.82
CA TRP A 130 2.02 -17.51 17.63
C TRP A 130 1.89 -18.68 18.60
N ARG A 131 2.15 -19.88 18.07
CA ARG A 131 2.06 -21.16 18.76
C ARG A 131 3.36 -21.91 18.59
N GLU A 132 3.85 -22.53 19.67
CA GLU A 132 5.04 -23.36 19.61
C GLU A 132 4.91 -24.44 18.53
N LYS A 133 6.02 -24.83 17.92
CA LYS A 133 6.05 -25.82 16.84
C LYS A 133 5.43 -27.17 17.21
N THR A 134 5.38 -27.48 18.50
CA THR A 134 4.73 -28.70 19.03
C THR A 134 3.21 -28.60 19.10
N PHE A 135 2.64 -27.41 18.93
CA PHE A 135 1.19 -27.18 18.97
C PHE A 135 0.44 -27.82 17.80
N GLY A 136 1.03 -27.75 16.61
CA GLY A 136 0.47 -28.27 15.38
C GLY A 136 1.38 -28.01 14.19
N PRO A 137 0.94 -28.31 12.96
CA PRO A 137 1.69 -28.00 11.75
C PRO A 137 1.79 -26.48 11.53
N GLY A 138 2.78 -26.06 10.73
CA GLY A 138 2.92 -24.72 10.18
C GLY A 138 2.71 -24.71 8.66
N LEU A 139 2.72 -23.52 8.08
CA LEU A 139 2.71 -23.33 6.63
C LEU A 139 3.86 -22.41 6.21
N ALA A 140 4.44 -22.68 5.05
CA ALA A 140 5.44 -21.84 4.42
C ALA A 140 5.24 -21.80 2.89
N VAL A 141 5.85 -20.83 2.23
CA VAL A 141 5.87 -20.73 0.76
C VAL A 141 7.30 -21.00 0.28
N VAL A 142 7.45 -22.00 -0.56
CA VAL A 142 8.72 -22.41 -1.16
C VAL A 142 8.56 -22.45 -2.68
N GLY A 143 9.25 -21.57 -3.39
CA GLY A 143 9.17 -21.48 -4.85
C GLY A 143 7.73 -21.29 -5.34
N ASP A 144 7.01 -20.31 -4.80
CA ASP A 144 5.60 -19.97 -5.09
C ASP A 144 4.57 -21.08 -4.76
N LYS A 145 4.97 -22.09 -3.97
CA LYS A 145 4.08 -23.17 -3.55
C LYS A 145 3.91 -23.16 -2.03
N LEU A 146 2.66 -23.25 -1.59
CA LEU A 146 2.34 -23.45 -0.19
C LEU A 146 2.74 -24.88 0.22
N VAL A 147 3.52 -24.99 1.28
CA VAL A 147 3.98 -26.28 1.84
C VAL A 147 3.59 -26.34 3.32
N THR A 148 3.30 -27.56 3.79
CA THR A 148 3.03 -27.81 5.21
C THR A 148 4.32 -28.13 5.92
N ILE A 149 4.60 -27.43 7.01
CA ILE A 149 5.66 -27.72 7.96
C ILE A 149 5.12 -28.72 9.00
N PRO A 150 5.66 -29.94 9.11
CA PRO A 150 5.13 -30.92 10.06
C PRO A 150 5.21 -30.42 11.51
N GLN A 151 4.23 -30.82 12.33
CA GLN A 151 4.25 -30.57 13.78
C GLN A 151 5.59 -31.02 14.38
N GLY A 152 6.16 -30.21 15.24
CA GLY A 152 7.48 -30.44 15.85
C GLY A 152 8.67 -30.04 14.99
N SER A 153 8.44 -29.65 13.73
CA SER A 153 9.48 -29.23 12.78
C SER A 153 9.46 -27.71 12.57
N GLY A 154 10.46 -27.19 11.86
CA GLY A 154 10.59 -25.77 11.56
C GLY A 154 11.04 -24.93 12.77
N LEU A 155 10.90 -23.63 12.63
CA LEU A 155 11.23 -22.67 13.68
C LEU A 155 10.07 -22.54 14.68
N ALA A 156 10.40 -22.14 15.90
CA ALA A 156 9.43 -21.55 16.82
C ALA A 156 8.97 -20.18 16.28
N PRO A 157 7.79 -19.70 16.69
CA PRO A 157 7.33 -18.39 16.28
C PRO A 157 8.27 -17.29 16.75
N GLY A 158 8.53 -16.36 15.87
CA GLY A 158 9.43 -15.24 16.12
C GLY A 158 9.27 -14.16 15.06
N HIS A 159 10.07 -13.12 15.20
CA HIS A 159 10.21 -12.06 14.22
C HIS A 159 11.63 -11.49 14.25
N GLY A 160 12.04 -10.86 13.16
CA GLY A 160 13.27 -10.09 13.10
C GLY A 160 13.11 -8.67 13.68
N PRO A 161 14.10 -7.79 13.47
CA PRO A 161 13.97 -6.37 13.77
C PRO A 161 12.92 -5.73 12.86
N ARG A 162 12.47 -4.54 13.23
CA ARG A 162 11.63 -3.69 12.38
C ARG A 162 12.37 -3.33 11.10
N HIS A 163 11.79 -3.61 9.96
CA HIS A 163 12.37 -3.32 8.64
C HIS A 163 11.26 -3.32 7.58
N ASP A 164 11.60 -2.88 6.40
CA ASP A 164 10.72 -3.03 5.24
C ASP A 164 10.97 -4.37 4.57
N PHE A 165 9.91 -4.92 3.98
CA PHE A 165 10.02 -6.13 3.19
C PHE A 165 9.00 -6.14 2.05
N GLU A 166 9.26 -6.98 1.07
CA GLU A 166 8.31 -7.20 -0.02
C GLU A 166 7.22 -8.18 0.42
N VAL A 167 5.97 -7.80 0.17
CA VAL A 167 4.80 -8.68 0.27
C VAL A 167 4.41 -9.11 -1.12
N PHE A 168 4.21 -10.41 -1.30
CA PHE A 168 3.86 -11.05 -2.57
C PHE A 168 2.45 -11.62 -2.50
N LEU A 169 1.69 -11.51 -3.60
CA LEU A 169 0.42 -12.23 -3.74
C LEU A 169 0.69 -13.69 -4.07
N LEU A 170 0.17 -14.60 -3.24
CA LEU A 170 0.17 -16.03 -3.51
C LEU A 170 -1.10 -16.44 -4.29
N ASP A 171 -2.27 -16.08 -3.78
CA ASP A 171 -3.55 -16.27 -4.50
C ASP A 171 -4.00 -14.95 -5.11
N ARG A 172 -3.88 -14.83 -6.44
CA ARG A 172 -4.22 -13.62 -7.22
C ARG A 172 -5.68 -13.57 -7.65
N ASP A 173 -6.38 -14.69 -7.57
CA ASP A 173 -7.75 -14.84 -8.04
C ASP A 173 -8.78 -14.70 -6.91
N HIS A 174 -8.33 -14.77 -5.66
CA HIS A 174 -9.22 -14.59 -4.52
C HIS A 174 -9.84 -13.18 -4.51
N PRO A 175 -11.14 -13.01 -4.19
CA PRO A 175 -11.80 -11.70 -4.21
C PRO A 175 -11.08 -10.59 -3.46
N ILE A 176 -10.37 -10.90 -2.37
CA ILE A 176 -9.61 -9.93 -1.58
C ILE A 176 -8.42 -9.37 -2.39
N THR A 177 -7.69 -10.23 -3.08
CA THR A 177 -6.42 -9.89 -3.75
C THR A 177 -6.57 -9.58 -5.24
N HIS A 178 -7.70 -9.97 -5.82
CA HIS A 178 -7.95 -9.77 -7.25
C HIS A 178 -7.79 -8.30 -7.66
N GLY A 179 -6.93 -8.06 -8.66
CA GLY A 179 -6.63 -6.73 -9.19
C GLY A 179 -5.61 -5.92 -8.39
N MET A 180 -5.11 -6.43 -7.27
CA MET A 180 -4.01 -5.80 -6.52
C MET A 180 -2.66 -6.00 -7.23
N PRO A 181 -1.63 -5.18 -6.92
CA PRO A 181 -0.27 -5.42 -7.38
C PRO A 181 0.21 -6.81 -6.99
N SER A 182 1.00 -7.45 -7.88
CA SER A 182 1.53 -8.78 -7.59
C SER A 182 2.51 -8.82 -6.42
N ARG A 183 3.13 -7.68 -6.12
CA ARG A 183 4.02 -7.42 -4.97
C ARG A 183 4.12 -5.93 -4.69
N TRP A 184 4.50 -5.58 -3.46
CA TRP A 184 4.80 -4.20 -3.05
C TRP A 184 5.74 -4.19 -1.85
N THR A 185 6.43 -3.07 -1.63
CA THR A 185 7.21 -2.84 -0.41
C THR A 185 6.26 -2.45 0.72
N HIS A 186 6.23 -3.23 1.79
CA HIS A 186 5.52 -2.90 3.02
C HIS A 186 6.48 -2.27 4.01
N PRO A 187 6.26 -1.01 4.42
CA PRO A 187 7.26 -0.27 5.18
C PRO A 187 7.21 -0.61 6.67
N SER A 188 8.39 -0.65 7.29
CA SER A 188 8.56 -0.49 8.73
C SER A 188 7.70 -1.44 9.56
N GLU A 189 7.81 -2.75 9.31
CA GLU A 189 7.03 -3.81 9.94
C GLU A 189 7.95 -4.86 10.59
N GLN A 190 7.40 -5.73 11.41
CA GLN A 190 8.08 -6.94 11.90
C GLN A 190 7.55 -8.17 11.17
N LEU A 191 8.41 -8.81 10.37
CA LEU A 191 8.06 -10.02 9.67
C LEU A 191 8.00 -11.19 10.64
N THR A 192 6.80 -11.66 10.92
CA THR A 192 6.56 -12.83 11.78
C THR A 192 6.82 -14.11 11.00
N HIS A 193 7.58 -15.04 11.59
CA HIS A 193 7.90 -16.34 11.03
C HIS A 193 7.55 -17.47 12.00
N GLY A 194 7.52 -18.71 11.49
CA GLY A 194 7.38 -19.90 12.32
C GLY A 194 6.03 -20.04 13.02
N GLN A 195 4.95 -19.57 12.40
CA GLN A 195 3.61 -19.69 12.96
C GLN A 195 3.10 -21.13 12.82
N HIS A 196 2.48 -21.63 13.87
CA HIS A 196 1.89 -22.95 13.94
C HIS A 196 0.43 -22.89 14.39
N GLY A 197 -0.29 -23.96 14.16
CA GLY A 197 -1.70 -24.05 14.55
C GLY A 197 -2.35 -25.31 13.99
N PRO A 198 -3.68 -25.37 13.97
CA PRO A 198 -4.37 -26.45 13.25
C PRO A 198 -4.01 -26.48 11.76
N ALA A 199 -3.74 -25.33 11.15
CA ALA A 199 -3.33 -25.11 9.75
C ALA A 199 -4.26 -25.79 8.71
N GLU A 200 -5.50 -26.05 9.08
CA GLU A 200 -6.48 -26.76 8.25
C GLU A 200 -7.43 -25.78 7.53
N GLY A 201 -7.70 -26.03 6.26
CA GLY A 201 -8.68 -25.28 5.47
C GLY A 201 -8.35 -23.80 5.32
N LEU A 202 -7.06 -23.45 5.25
CA LEU A 202 -6.58 -22.08 5.03
C LEU A 202 -6.34 -21.84 3.54
N THR A 203 -6.73 -20.68 3.06
CA THR A 203 -6.28 -20.10 1.81
C THR A 203 -5.34 -18.95 2.14
N VAL A 204 -4.04 -19.14 1.88
CA VAL A 204 -3.02 -18.10 2.06
C VAL A 204 -3.08 -17.15 0.86
N LEU A 205 -3.23 -15.86 1.15
CA LEU A 205 -3.40 -14.81 0.14
C LEU A 205 -2.09 -14.12 -0.20
N THR A 206 -1.28 -13.86 0.83
CA THR A 206 -0.01 -13.14 0.70
C THR A 206 1.08 -13.81 1.54
N TYR A 207 2.32 -13.57 1.15
CA TYR A 207 3.49 -14.00 1.91
C TYR A 207 4.63 -12.98 1.79
N ALA A 208 5.58 -13.06 2.71
CA ALA A 208 6.83 -12.32 2.64
C ALA A 208 8.01 -13.27 2.92
N PHE A 209 9.16 -13.03 2.26
CA PHE A 209 10.34 -13.85 2.48
C PHE A 209 11.05 -13.44 3.77
N SER A 210 11.25 -14.39 4.66
CA SER A 210 11.95 -14.18 5.92
C SER A 210 13.41 -14.60 5.81
N GLU A 211 14.33 -13.69 6.07
CA GLU A 211 15.76 -13.97 6.15
C GLU A 211 16.11 -14.87 7.34
N VAL A 212 15.24 -14.99 8.34
CA VAL A 212 15.44 -15.84 9.51
C VAL A 212 15.07 -17.28 9.22
N SER A 213 13.92 -17.51 8.59
CA SER A 213 13.45 -18.87 8.26
C SER A 213 13.92 -19.35 6.88
N HIS A 214 14.46 -18.44 6.03
CA HIS A 214 14.86 -18.67 4.65
C HIS A 214 13.74 -19.25 3.78
N GLN A 215 12.50 -18.83 4.05
CA GLN A 215 11.30 -19.23 3.31
C GLN A 215 10.25 -18.11 3.31
N GLY A 216 9.23 -18.25 2.46
CA GLY A 216 8.08 -17.36 2.47
C GLY A 216 7.17 -17.65 3.66
N GLU A 217 6.89 -16.66 4.48
CA GLU A 217 5.98 -16.75 5.61
C GLU A 217 4.61 -16.20 5.24
N PRO A 218 3.50 -16.89 5.56
CA PRO A 218 2.15 -16.36 5.35
C PRO A 218 1.93 -15.05 6.09
N MET A 219 1.46 -14.01 5.36
CA MET A 219 1.12 -12.71 5.96
C MET A 219 -0.37 -12.51 6.08
N ASP A 220 -1.14 -12.94 5.08
CA ASP A 220 -2.60 -12.85 5.08
C ASP A 220 -3.21 -14.18 4.66
N TRP A 221 -4.25 -14.60 5.34
CA TRP A 221 -5.01 -15.80 4.99
C TRP A 221 -6.46 -15.71 5.39
N VAL A 222 -7.26 -16.56 4.78
CA VAL A 222 -8.67 -16.70 5.08
C VAL A 222 -9.04 -18.14 5.36
N ARG A 223 -10.13 -18.30 6.10
CA ARG A 223 -10.79 -19.59 6.28
C ARG A 223 -12.28 -19.45 6.56
N GLN A 224 -12.99 -20.54 6.40
CA GLN A 224 -14.38 -20.67 6.84
C GLN A 224 -14.46 -21.33 8.21
N TYR A 225 -15.33 -20.79 9.09
CA TYR A 225 -15.64 -21.39 10.37
C TYR A 225 -17.17 -21.44 10.56
N GLY A 226 -17.74 -22.66 10.50
CA GLY A 226 -19.18 -22.81 10.37
C GLY A 226 -19.71 -22.16 9.10
N LYS A 227 -20.66 -21.23 9.23
CA LYS A 227 -21.15 -20.40 8.13
C LYS A 227 -20.39 -19.08 7.99
N GLY A 228 -19.61 -18.71 8.99
CA GLY A 228 -18.85 -17.47 9.03
C GLY A 228 -17.49 -17.55 8.32
N ARG A 229 -16.87 -16.41 8.20
CA ARG A 229 -15.60 -16.22 7.48
C ARG A 229 -14.62 -15.49 8.37
N VAL A 230 -13.38 -15.96 8.37
CA VAL A 230 -12.30 -15.37 9.13
C VAL A 230 -11.20 -14.91 8.17
N TYR A 231 -10.82 -13.65 8.26
CA TYR A 231 -9.64 -13.09 7.62
C TYR A 231 -8.61 -12.76 8.69
N THR A 232 -7.38 -13.19 8.49
CA THR A 232 -6.25 -12.89 9.39
C THR A 232 -5.18 -12.16 8.61
N THR A 233 -4.66 -11.09 9.19
CA THR A 233 -3.45 -10.40 8.71
C THR A 233 -2.38 -10.38 9.79
N MET A 234 -1.14 -10.66 9.42
CA MET A 234 0.04 -10.51 10.29
C MET A 234 0.67 -9.13 10.18
N LEU A 235 0.27 -8.37 9.16
CA LEU A 235 0.67 -6.98 9.01
C LEU A 235 -0.08 -6.10 10.02
N GLY A 236 0.46 -4.91 10.33
CA GLY A 236 -0.19 -3.93 11.19
C GLY A 236 0.39 -3.85 12.62
N HIS A 237 1.65 -4.22 12.80
CA HIS A 237 2.35 -3.98 14.07
C HIS A 237 2.33 -2.51 14.45
N THR A 238 2.10 -2.20 15.71
CA THR A 238 2.09 -0.83 16.23
C THR A 238 3.03 -0.69 17.42
N TRP A 239 3.97 0.27 17.32
CA TRP A 239 4.93 0.57 18.35
C TRP A 239 4.42 1.72 19.22
N LYS A 240 4.71 1.65 20.52
CA LYS A 240 4.39 2.72 21.45
C LYS A 240 5.31 3.91 21.22
N ASP A 241 4.73 5.10 21.24
CA ASP A 241 5.44 6.38 21.14
C ASP A 241 6.31 6.54 19.89
N GLU A 242 5.98 5.77 18.82
CA GLU A 242 6.68 5.81 17.55
C GLU A 242 5.68 6.01 16.39
N ALA A 243 6.20 6.42 15.24
CA ALA A 243 5.42 6.42 14.00
C ALA A 243 5.17 4.97 13.53
N ASN A 244 3.99 4.73 12.96
CA ASN A 244 3.57 3.44 12.42
C ASN A 244 3.24 3.59 10.93
N PRO A 245 4.24 3.84 10.07
CA PRO A 245 4.03 4.12 8.63
C PRO A 245 3.51 2.92 7.84
N ASN A 246 3.67 1.71 8.38
CA ASN A 246 3.08 0.49 7.84
C ASN A 246 1.54 0.57 7.74
N LEU A 247 0.88 1.32 8.63
CA LEU A 247 -0.57 1.54 8.56
C LEU A 247 -0.98 2.49 7.43
N ASP A 248 -0.05 3.27 6.90
CA ASP A 248 -0.26 4.19 5.77
C ASP A 248 -0.01 3.52 4.40
N ASP A 249 0.54 2.29 4.38
CA ASP A 249 0.75 1.53 3.14
C ASP A 249 -0.58 1.30 2.41
N VAL A 250 -0.65 1.79 1.18
CA VAL A 250 -1.83 1.74 0.32
C VAL A 250 -2.32 0.30 0.08
N SER A 251 -1.39 -0.63 -0.14
CA SER A 251 -1.74 -2.03 -0.41
C SER A 251 -2.21 -2.75 0.86
N PHE A 252 -1.59 -2.46 1.99
CA PHE A 252 -2.06 -2.95 3.29
C PHE A 252 -3.46 -2.42 3.62
N GLN A 253 -3.70 -1.12 3.42
CA GLN A 253 -5.02 -0.52 3.62
C GLN A 253 -6.09 -1.21 2.75
N ALA A 254 -5.74 -1.49 1.48
CA ALA A 254 -6.64 -2.21 0.58
C ALA A 254 -6.90 -3.64 1.05
N LEU A 255 -5.86 -4.39 1.45
CA LEU A 255 -6.01 -5.73 2.00
C LEU A 255 -6.92 -5.76 3.22
N LEU A 256 -6.68 -4.88 4.20
CA LEU A 256 -7.46 -4.84 5.44
C LEU A 256 -8.92 -4.50 5.18
N ALA A 257 -9.21 -3.46 4.37
CA ALA A 257 -10.58 -3.06 4.06
C ALA A 257 -11.33 -4.15 3.27
N ARG A 258 -10.70 -4.72 2.24
CA ARG A 258 -11.27 -5.77 1.39
C ARG A 258 -11.42 -7.10 2.14
N GLY A 259 -10.42 -7.45 2.97
CA GLY A 259 -10.48 -8.61 3.86
C GLY A 259 -11.64 -8.51 4.86
N THR A 260 -11.84 -7.31 5.41
CA THR A 260 -12.95 -7.03 6.32
C THR A 260 -14.31 -7.11 5.59
N GLU A 261 -14.42 -6.56 4.37
CA GLU A 261 -15.64 -6.68 3.57
C GLU A 261 -15.94 -8.14 3.21
N TRP A 262 -14.92 -8.89 2.81
CA TRP A 262 -15.09 -10.31 2.51
C TRP A 262 -15.52 -11.12 3.75
N ALA A 263 -14.92 -10.87 4.89
CA ALA A 263 -15.32 -11.52 6.13
C ALA A 263 -16.79 -11.23 6.46
N ALA A 264 -17.23 -9.98 6.31
CA ALA A 264 -18.62 -9.57 6.55
C ALA A 264 -19.61 -10.21 5.58
N THR A 265 -19.29 -10.28 4.28
CA THR A 265 -20.28 -10.51 3.22
C THR A 265 -20.02 -11.74 2.36
N GLY A 266 -18.81 -12.28 2.36
CA GLY A 266 -18.34 -13.29 1.40
C GLY A 266 -18.05 -12.73 -0.01
N LYS A 267 -18.13 -11.40 -0.19
CA LYS A 267 -17.88 -10.70 -1.45
C LYS A 267 -16.95 -9.51 -1.21
N VAL A 268 -16.36 -9.01 -2.28
CA VAL A 268 -15.58 -7.77 -2.25
C VAL A 268 -16.09 -6.85 -3.34
N THR A 269 -16.55 -5.67 -2.96
CA THR A 269 -17.00 -4.60 -3.86
C THR A 269 -16.05 -3.42 -3.86
N LEU A 270 -15.24 -3.31 -2.81
CA LEU A 270 -14.18 -2.30 -2.73
C LEU A 270 -13.17 -2.50 -3.85
N PRO A 271 -12.74 -1.43 -4.51
CA PRO A 271 -11.70 -1.50 -5.52
C PRO A 271 -10.37 -2.00 -4.90
N PRO A 272 -9.51 -2.65 -5.71
CA PRO A 272 -8.25 -3.23 -5.21
C PRO A 272 -7.24 -2.20 -4.73
N ASP A 273 -7.52 -0.94 -4.96
CA ASP A 273 -6.66 0.20 -4.70
C ASP A 273 -7.33 1.28 -3.83
N LEU A 274 -8.53 1.03 -3.29
CA LEU A 274 -9.31 1.99 -2.49
C LEU A 274 -9.41 3.40 -3.12
N GLY A 275 -9.57 3.46 -4.44
CA GLY A 275 -9.64 4.71 -5.19
C GLY A 275 -8.30 5.19 -5.74
N TRP A 276 -7.21 4.53 -5.44
CA TRP A 276 -5.95 4.71 -6.12
C TRP A 276 -6.01 4.10 -7.52
N LYS A 277 -5.73 4.89 -8.53
CA LYS A 277 -5.72 4.43 -9.92
C LYS A 277 -4.29 4.25 -10.40
N PRO A 278 -3.96 3.13 -11.05
CA PRO A 278 -2.64 2.96 -11.62
C PRO A 278 -2.44 4.02 -12.72
N LEU A 279 -1.38 4.81 -12.60
CA LEU A 279 -0.85 5.63 -13.68
C LEU A 279 0.03 4.78 -14.60
N PHE A 280 0.75 3.83 -14.02
CA PHE A 280 1.52 2.83 -14.76
C PHE A 280 0.89 1.44 -14.55
N ASN A 281 0.59 0.76 -15.65
CA ASN A 281 -0.19 -0.48 -15.66
C ASN A 281 0.66 -1.76 -15.49
N GLY A 282 2.00 -1.65 -15.39
CA GLY A 282 2.92 -2.77 -15.28
C GLY A 282 3.04 -3.65 -16.54
N LYS A 283 2.46 -3.24 -17.68
CA LYS A 283 2.45 -4.03 -18.92
C LYS A 283 3.05 -3.28 -20.10
N ASN A 284 2.80 -1.99 -20.21
CA ASN A 284 3.28 -1.12 -21.27
C ASN A 284 3.29 0.33 -20.78
N THR A 285 3.79 1.24 -21.63
CA THR A 285 3.82 2.68 -21.36
C THR A 285 2.62 3.43 -21.93
N ASP A 286 1.50 2.78 -22.14
CA ASP A 286 0.26 3.44 -22.58
C ASP A 286 -0.14 4.52 -21.58
N GLY A 287 -0.52 5.69 -22.09
CA GLY A 287 -0.82 6.85 -21.22
C GLY A 287 0.41 7.69 -20.85
N TRP A 288 1.59 7.30 -21.27
CA TRP A 288 2.85 8.02 -21.06
C TRP A 288 3.50 8.43 -22.38
N GLU A 289 4.35 9.44 -22.35
CA GLU A 289 5.18 9.90 -23.45
C GLU A 289 6.61 10.12 -23.00
N PRO A 290 7.60 9.56 -23.68
CA PRO A 290 9.01 9.83 -23.42
C PRO A 290 9.40 11.21 -23.93
N ARG A 291 10.26 11.89 -23.16
CA ARG A 291 10.82 13.19 -23.51
C ARG A 291 12.34 13.13 -23.37
N GLY A 292 13.05 13.63 -24.37
CA GLY A 292 14.50 13.54 -24.45
C GLY A 292 15.00 12.15 -24.85
N GLU A 293 16.31 11.93 -24.73
CA GLU A 293 16.98 10.71 -25.18
C GLU A 293 16.93 9.62 -24.11
N CYS A 294 15.98 8.70 -24.23
CA CYS A 294 15.75 7.64 -23.25
C CYS A 294 15.10 6.40 -23.86
N ILE A 295 15.27 5.30 -23.16
CA ILE A 295 14.52 4.06 -23.36
C ILE A 295 13.77 3.74 -22.08
N TRP A 296 12.49 3.46 -22.21
CA TRP A 296 11.65 2.96 -21.13
C TRP A 296 11.17 1.56 -21.47
N THR A 297 11.56 0.59 -20.65
CA THR A 297 11.27 -0.83 -20.87
C THR A 297 10.44 -1.38 -19.72
N VAL A 298 9.32 -2.00 -20.04
CA VAL A 298 8.56 -2.74 -19.05
C VAL A 298 9.11 -4.16 -18.94
N MET A 299 9.60 -4.52 -17.77
CA MET A 299 10.16 -5.84 -17.48
C MET A 299 9.08 -6.88 -17.28
N LYS A 300 9.44 -8.17 -17.33
CA LYS A 300 8.49 -9.28 -17.18
C LYS A 300 7.72 -9.29 -15.85
N ASP A 301 8.32 -8.74 -14.83
CA ASP A 301 7.75 -8.63 -13.47
C ASP A 301 6.86 -7.39 -13.28
N GLY A 302 6.66 -6.59 -14.34
CA GLY A 302 5.89 -5.36 -14.30
C GLY A 302 6.67 -4.13 -13.86
N THR A 303 7.96 -4.24 -13.63
CA THR A 303 8.83 -3.09 -13.30
C THR A 303 9.10 -2.26 -14.56
N LEU A 304 9.08 -0.94 -14.42
CA LEU A 304 9.47 0.01 -15.44
C LEU A 304 10.95 0.40 -15.28
N LEU A 305 11.77 0.01 -16.24
CA LEU A 305 13.19 0.38 -16.31
C LEU A 305 13.34 1.61 -17.19
N GLY A 306 13.90 2.69 -16.65
CA GLY A 306 14.34 3.87 -17.38
C GLY A 306 15.85 3.85 -17.58
N GLN A 307 16.29 4.06 -18.83
CA GLN A 307 17.71 4.14 -19.20
C GLN A 307 17.91 5.26 -20.23
N ARG A 308 19.09 5.91 -20.14
CA ARG A 308 19.48 6.88 -21.15
C ARG A 308 20.05 6.16 -22.38
N THR A 309 19.80 6.74 -23.55
CA THR A 309 20.43 6.30 -24.78
C THR A 309 21.55 7.24 -25.16
N HIS A 310 22.54 6.72 -25.90
CA HIS A 310 23.49 7.57 -26.55
C HIS A 310 22.86 8.16 -27.82
N PRO A 311 23.00 9.49 -28.06
CA PRO A 311 22.48 10.10 -29.30
C PRO A 311 23.14 9.54 -30.56
N ASP A 312 24.39 9.06 -30.45
CA ASP A 312 25.11 8.39 -31.54
C ASP A 312 25.32 6.90 -31.18
N PRO A 313 24.49 6.00 -31.71
CA PRO A 313 24.57 4.57 -31.41
C PRO A 313 25.86 3.91 -31.94
N SER A 314 26.67 4.59 -32.75
CA SER A 314 27.97 4.10 -33.21
C SER A 314 29.08 4.25 -32.17
N LYS A 315 28.87 5.07 -31.13
CA LYS A 315 29.82 5.24 -30.03
C LYS A 315 29.72 4.14 -29.02
N THR A 316 30.78 3.36 -28.91
CA THR A 316 30.88 2.23 -27.97
C THR A 316 31.89 2.56 -26.86
N TRP A 317 31.82 1.78 -25.79
CA TRP A 317 32.82 1.82 -24.72
C TRP A 317 34.23 1.46 -25.20
N PRO A 318 35.27 2.03 -24.59
CA PRO A 318 35.27 2.97 -23.47
C PRO A 318 34.93 4.41 -23.91
N ILE A 319 34.27 5.14 -23.02
CA ILE A 319 33.88 6.53 -23.23
C ILE A 319 34.92 7.41 -22.51
N ASP A 320 35.48 8.38 -23.22
CA ASP A 320 36.36 9.36 -22.62
C ASP A 320 35.60 10.39 -21.74
N GLU A 321 36.34 11.06 -20.85
CA GLU A 321 35.77 12.01 -19.90
C GLU A 321 35.04 13.18 -20.58
N ASN A 322 35.52 13.65 -21.72
CA ASN A 322 34.87 14.76 -22.44
C ASN A 322 33.54 14.31 -23.03
N THR A 323 33.51 13.12 -23.60
CA THR A 323 32.29 12.51 -24.09
C THR A 323 31.29 12.29 -22.93
N TYR A 324 31.75 11.78 -21.79
CA TYR A 324 30.96 11.64 -20.58
C TYR A 324 30.35 12.98 -20.14
N ARG A 325 31.17 14.02 -19.99
CA ARG A 325 30.70 15.34 -19.56
C ARG A 325 29.69 15.94 -20.55
N SER A 326 29.88 15.72 -21.85
CA SER A 326 28.90 16.18 -22.87
C SER A 326 27.55 15.49 -22.77
N TRP A 327 27.46 14.36 -22.06
CA TRP A 327 26.26 13.59 -21.90
C TRP A 327 25.46 13.92 -20.61
N GLN A 328 26.03 14.68 -19.70
CA GLN A 328 25.36 15.04 -18.45
C GLN A 328 24.07 15.85 -18.69
N ASN A 329 24.02 16.58 -19.78
CA ASN A 329 22.87 17.33 -20.25
C ASN A 329 22.62 17.06 -21.74
N PRO A 330 21.38 17.03 -22.16
CA PRO A 330 20.12 17.30 -21.43
C PRO A 330 19.63 16.09 -20.64
N GLN A 331 18.67 16.35 -19.73
CA GLN A 331 17.91 15.33 -19.01
C GLN A 331 16.96 14.58 -19.94
N ALA A 332 16.35 13.49 -19.45
CA ALA A 332 15.27 12.81 -20.11
C ALA A 332 14.13 12.45 -19.12
N TRP A 333 12.94 12.29 -19.61
CA TRP A 333 11.76 12.14 -18.76
C TRP A 333 10.73 11.18 -19.39
N LEU A 334 9.84 10.65 -18.55
CA LEU A 334 8.62 9.99 -18.99
C LEU A 334 7.45 10.73 -18.33
N TYR A 335 6.63 11.42 -19.12
CA TYR A 335 5.48 12.17 -18.64
C TYR A 335 4.17 11.46 -18.92
N THR A 336 3.19 11.62 -18.04
CA THR A 336 1.81 11.25 -18.35
C THR A 336 1.29 12.09 -19.51
N LYS A 337 0.59 11.47 -20.48
CA LYS A 337 -0.11 12.21 -21.57
C LYS A 337 -1.20 13.10 -20.99
N ARG A 338 -1.89 12.63 -19.96
CA ARG A 338 -2.80 13.43 -19.16
C ARG A 338 -2.04 14.51 -18.40
N GLY A 339 -2.53 15.73 -18.36
CA GLY A 339 -1.86 16.89 -17.77
C GLY A 339 -2.77 17.78 -16.92
N ASP A 340 -3.94 17.28 -16.51
CA ASP A 340 -4.96 18.02 -15.75
C ASP A 340 -5.05 17.60 -14.27
N PHE A 341 -4.00 16.99 -13.73
CA PHE A 341 -3.94 16.64 -12.32
C PHE A 341 -3.80 17.91 -11.45
N THR A 342 -4.72 18.09 -10.51
CA THR A 342 -4.80 19.28 -9.67
C THR A 342 -4.55 18.98 -8.21
N GLU A 343 -5.45 18.24 -7.56
CA GLU A 343 -5.33 17.83 -6.17
C GLU A 343 -5.38 16.30 -6.06
N TYR A 344 -4.34 15.74 -5.48
CA TYR A 344 -4.16 14.30 -5.47
C TYR A 344 -3.14 13.85 -4.44
N ASP A 345 -3.17 12.57 -4.16
CA ASP A 345 -2.07 11.80 -3.60
C ASP A 345 -1.44 10.99 -4.74
N LEU A 346 -0.13 11.00 -4.83
CA LEU A 346 0.68 10.21 -5.74
C LEU A 346 1.50 9.22 -4.94
N HIS A 347 1.50 7.97 -5.33
CA HIS A 347 2.38 6.92 -4.79
C HIS A 347 3.31 6.43 -5.89
N VAL A 348 4.60 6.30 -5.57
CA VAL A 348 5.66 5.84 -6.47
C VAL A 348 6.61 4.93 -5.70
N GLU A 349 6.80 3.70 -6.15
CA GLU A 349 7.93 2.89 -5.69
C GLU A 349 9.09 3.00 -6.68
N PHE A 350 10.30 3.19 -6.16
CA PHE A 350 11.50 3.35 -6.97
C PHE A 350 12.70 2.62 -6.38
N TRP A 351 13.62 2.25 -7.25
CA TRP A 351 14.95 1.75 -6.92
C TRP A 351 15.97 2.41 -7.84
N LEU A 352 17.08 2.86 -7.30
CA LEU A 352 18.18 3.40 -8.10
C LEU A 352 19.54 2.87 -7.59
N PRO A 353 20.56 2.80 -8.50
CA PRO A 353 21.89 2.35 -8.12
C PRO A 353 22.59 3.36 -7.23
N PRO A 354 23.66 2.95 -6.51
CA PRO A 354 24.50 3.85 -5.74
C PRO A 354 24.98 5.06 -6.57
N GLY A 355 24.82 6.26 -6.00
CA GLY A 355 25.13 7.53 -6.67
C GLY A 355 24.14 7.92 -7.79
N GLY A 356 23.03 7.19 -7.93
CA GLY A 356 22.00 7.50 -8.92
C GLY A 356 21.24 8.78 -8.62
N ASN A 357 20.72 9.41 -9.67
CA ASN A 357 19.92 10.63 -9.61
C ASN A 357 18.70 10.52 -10.50
N SER A 358 17.55 10.90 -9.96
CA SER A 358 16.24 10.90 -10.59
C SER A 358 15.32 11.90 -9.91
N GLY A 359 14.03 11.89 -10.24
CA GLY A 359 13.05 12.74 -9.60
C GLY A 359 11.63 12.47 -10.11
N VAL A 360 10.67 12.99 -9.37
CA VAL A 360 9.26 13.01 -9.78
C VAL A 360 8.83 14.44 -10.02
N SER A 361 8.46 14.76 -11.26
CA SER A 361 7.91 16.06 -11.62
C SER A 361 6.41 16.09 -11.41
N ILE A 362 5.92 17.18 -10.81
CA ILE A 362 4.51 17.45 -10.66
C ILE A 362 4.19 18.87 -11.11
N ARG A 363 3.00 19.07 -11.68
CA ARG A 363 2.48 20.39 -12.09
C ARG A 363 3.40 21.14 -13.08
N ASP A 364 4.16 20.43 -13.92
CA ASP A 364 4.99 21.04 -14.98
C ASP A 364 4.33 20.90 -16.35
N PRO A 365 3.55 21.90 -16.81
CA PRO A 365 2.89 21.84 -18.12
C PRO A 365 3.88 21.89 -19.29
N SER A 366 5.13 22.33 -19.08
CA SER A 366 6.18 22.33 -20.10
C SER A 366 6.75 20.94 -20.40
N ARG A 367 6.48 19.94 -19.55
CA ARG A 367 7.01 18.58 -19.68
C ARG A 367 8.51 18.57 -19.85
N ALA A 368 9.18 19.34 -19.00
CA ALA A 368 10.63 19.50 -19.00
C ALA A 368 11.23 20.03 -20.32
N HIS A 369 10.46 20.74 -21.15
CA HIS A 369 10.87 21.25 -22.46
C HIS A 369 12.28 21.87 -22.43
N TYR A 370 12.53 22.73 -21.45
CA TYR A 370 13.83 23.42 -21.32
C TYR A 370 14.96 22.50 -20.81
N ALA A 371 14.63 21.54 -19.97
CA ALA A 371 15.62 20.62 -19.39
C ALA A 371 16.10 19.56 -20.40
N ILE A 372 15.31 19.29 -21.42
CA ILE A 372 15.67 18.36 -22.50
C ILE A 372 16.27 19.06 -23.73
N HIS A 373 16.41 20.38 -23.67
CA HIS A 373 16.92 21.22 -24.79
C HIS A 373 16.17 20.99 -26.11
N GLU A 374 14.86 20.80 -26.04
CA GLU A 374 14.03 20.61 -27.21
C GLU A 374 13.89 21.96 -27.96
N PRO A 375 13.98 21.96 -29.30
CA PRO A 375 13.79 23.19 -30.05
C PRO A 375 12.40 23.81 -29.85
N ASP A 376 12.30 25.13 -29.68
CA ASP A 376 11.03 25.86 -29.55
C ASP A 376 10.04 25.59 -30.69
N SER A 377 10.55 25.16 -31.86
CA SER A 377 9.69 24.78 -32.99
C SER A 377 8.82 23.53 -32.73
N VAL A 378 9.18 22.71 -31.75
CA VAL A 378 8.40 21.52 -31.36
C VAL A 378 7.19 21.93 -30.47
N HIS A 379 7.42 22.89 -29.58
CA HIS A 379 6.39 23.46 -28.71
C HIS A 379 6.48 24.98 -28.68
N PRO A 380 6.03 25.66 -29.76
CA PRO A 380 6.12 27.13 -29.84
C PRO A 380 5.40 27.86 -28.70
N GLU A 381 4.37 27.25 -28.14
CA GLU A 381 3.61 27.78 -27.02
C GLU A 381 4.39 27.82 -25.70
N LEU A 382 5.49 27.09 -25.62
CA LEU A 382 6.38 27.03 -24.45
C LEU A 382 7.62 27.91 -24.62
N ALA A 383 7.82 28.50 -25.81
CA ALA A 383 8.94 29.39 -26.07
C ALA A 383 8.95 30.59 -25.11
N GLY A 384 10.11 30.91 -24.55
CA GLY A 384 10.22 31.99 -23.57
C GLY A 384 11.54 31.94 -22.79
N PRO A 385 11.66 32.69 -21.69
CA PRO A 385 12.85 32.65 -20.86
C PRO A 385 13.14 31.22 -20.38
N VAL A 386 14.32 30.73 -20.71
CA VAL A 386 14.74 29.36 -20.38
C VAL A 386 14.72 29.15 -18.86
N LYS A 387 13.98 28.17 -18.41
CA LYS A 387 14.00 27.63 -17.06
C LYS A 387 14.55 26.21 -17.16
N SER A 388 15.63 25.94 -16.46
CA SER A 388 16.46 24.77 -16.71
C SER A 388 15.88 23.44 -16.26
N THR A 389 14.91 23.44 -15.35
CA THR A 389 14.35 22.20 -14.76
C THR A 389 12.87 22.35 -14.43
N PRO A 390 12.11 21.23 -14.28
CA PRO A 390 10.72 21.25 -13.77
C PRO A 390 10.58 21.94 -12.43
N ALA A 391 11.61 21.94 -11.60
CA ALA A 391 11.64 22.66 -10.34
C ALA A 391 11.42 24.17 -10.46
N HIS A 392 11.62 24.77 -11.63
CA HIS A 392 11.41 26.20 -11.86
C HIS A 392 10.05 26.52 -12.45
N ILE A 393 9.37 25.58 -13.10
CA ILE A 393 8.03 25.76 -13.68
C ILE A 393 6.99 25.10 -12.78
N GLY A 394 7.04 23.78 -12.63
CA GLY A 394 6.29 23.01 -11.67
C GLY A 394 7.10 22.73 -10.40
N TYR A 395 7.05 21.52 -9.92
CA TYR A 395 7.83 21.06 -8.77
C TYR A 395 8.51 19.74 -9.12
N GLU A 396 9.70 19.55 -8.57
CA GLU A 396 10.44 18.30 -8.64
C GLU A 396 10.60 17.74 -7.22
N ILE A 397 10.21 16.50 -7.02
CA ILE A 397 10.49 15.76 -5.81
C ILE A 397 11.73 14.93 -6.08
N GLN A 398 12.80 15.25 -5.37
CA GLN A 398 14.14 14.70 -5.61
C GLN A 398 14.22 13.21 -5.27
N ILE A 399 14.95 12.47 -6.11
CA ILE A 399 15.40 11.10 -5.87
C ILE A 399 16.90 11.06 -6.13
N LEU A 400 17.71 10.99 -5.07
CA LEU A 400 19.16 11.09 -5.15
C LEU A 400 19.81 10.19 -4.09
N ASP A 401 20.68 9.28 -4.51
CA ASP A 401 21.41 8.40 -3.60
C ASP A 401 22.64 9.12 -2.98
N GLU A 402 22.41 10.28 -2.35
CA GLU A 402 23.41 11.10 -1.67
C GLU A 402 22.78 11.89 -0.52
N ASP A 403 22.90 11.37 0.70
CA ASP A 403 22.30 11.96 1.90
C ASP A 403 22.91 13.32 2.29
N LYS A 404 24.13 13.62 1.83
CA LYS A 404 24.83 14.87 2.16
C LYS A 404 24.54 16.00 1.20
N ASP A 405 23.75 15.75 0.15
CA ASP A 405 23.32 16.80 -0.77
C ASP A 405 22.44 17.84 -0.07
N THR A 406 22.39 19.04 -0.60
CA THR A 406 21.49 20.10 -0.11
C THR A 406 20.02 19.70 -0.20
N TYR A 407 19.68 18.90 -1.20
CA TYR A 407 18.34 18.41 -1.46
C TYR A 407 18.35 16.87 -1.61
N PRO A 408 18.47 16.11 -0.52
CA PRO A 408 18.43 14.65 -0.56
C PRO A 408 17.07 14.12 -1.01
N THR A 409 16.94 12.81 -1.18
CA THR A 409 15.70 12.16 -1.61
C THR A 409 14.50 12.60 -0.77
N GLY A 410 13.40 12.90 -1.44
CA GLY A 410 12.16 13.41 -0.83
C GLY A 410 12.09 14.93 -0.70
N SER A 411 13.17 15.66 -1.02
CA SER A 411 13.15 17.12 -1.05
C SER A 411 12.20 17.65 -2.12
N ILE A 412 11.51 18.74 -1.82
CA ILE A 412 10.85 19.58 -2.83
C ILE A 412 11.97 20.48 -3.37
N TYR A 413 12.56 20.08 -4.48
CA TYR A 413 13.81 20.62 -4.99
C TYR A 413 13.79 22.15 -5.10
N THR A 414 14.82 22.81 -4.64
CA THR A 414 15.00 24.26 -4.51
C THR A 414 14.08 24.99 -3.51
N LEU A 415 13.11 24.31 -2.91
CA LEU A 415 12.15 24.96 -1.99
C LEU A 415 12.26 24.44 -0.56
N GLN A 416 12.29 23.13 -0.38
CA GLN A 416 12.34 22.49 0.94
C GLN A 416 13.21 21.26 0.91
N ALA A 417 14.32 21.30 1.64
CA ALA A 417 15.16 20.14 1.86
C ALA A 417 14.42 19.08 2.72
N ALA A 418 14.60 17.82 2.35
CA ALA A 418 14.06 16.71 3.12
C ALA A 418 14.90 16.43 4.36
N LYS A 419 14.28 15.82 5.37
CA LYS A 419 14.99 15.15 6.46
C LYS A 419 15.72 13.94 5.90
N THR A 420 16.96 13.74 6.31
CA THR A 420 17.77 12.57 5.91
C THR A 420 17.49 11.35 6.77
N GLY A 421 17.92 10.18 6.29
CA GLY A 421 17.86 8.90 7.03
C GLY A 421 16.63 8.03 6.73
N ALA A 422 15.65 8.54 5.97
CA ALA A 422 14.49 7.74 5.57
C ALA A 422 14.74 6.94 4.27
N MET A 423 15.73 7.31 3.45
CA MET A 423 16.06 6.60 2.23
C MET A 423 16.81 5.30 2.53
N ARG A 424 16.48 4.26 1.78
CA ARG A 424 17.22 2.98 1.75
C ARG A 424 18.10 2.95 0.53
N HIS A 425 19.39 2.86 0.77
CA HIS A 425 20.39 2.77 -0.29
C HIS A 425 20.39 1.37 -0.88
N ASN A 426 20.40 1.29 -2.21
CA ASN A 426 20.45 0.04 -2.97
C ASN A 426 19.25 -0.89 -2.67
N ASP A 427 18.10 -0.32 -2.36
CA ASP A 427 16.86 -1.03 -2.08
C ASP A 427 15.65 -0.28 -2.62
N TRP A 428 14.49 -0.93 -2.64
CA TRP A 428 13.24 -0.31 -3.00
C TRP A 428 12.80 0.70 -1.94
N ASN A 429 12.32 1.85 -2.42
CA ASN A 429 11.75 2.90 -1.60
C ASN A 429 10.33 3.19 -2.05
N SER A 430 9.45 3.56 -1.12
CA SER A 430 8.13 4.11 -1.39
C SER A 430 8.10 5.60 -1.14
N MET A 431 7.48 6.34 -2.03
CA MET A 431 7.28 7.78 -1.92
C MET A 431 5.82 8.13 -2.13
N GLU A 432 5.23 8.85 -1.19
CA GLU A 432 3.92 9.46 -1.34
C GLU A 432 4.06 10.99 -1.42
N VAL A 433 3.41 11.56 -2.43
CA VAL A 433 3.34 13.01 -2.62
C VAL A 433 1.89 13.46 -2.50
N GLU A 434 1.56 14.10 -1.39
CA GLU A 434 0.29 14.78 -1.21
C GLU A 434 0.35 16.17 -1.84
N SER A 435 -0.52 16.44 -2.78
CA SER A 435 -0.62 17.73 -3.50
C SER A 435 -2.03 18.25 -3.37
N ARG A 436 -2.33 18.99 -2.27
CA ARG A 436 -3.69 19.43 -1.92
C ARG A 436 -3.68 20.83 -1.30
N ASN A 437 -4.70 21.64 -1.62
CA ASN A 437 -4.91 22.96 -1.03
C ASN A 437 -3.67 23.88 -1.07
N GLY A 438 -2.85 23.72 -2.12
CA GLY A 438 -1.57 24.41 -2.24
C GLY A 438 -0.41 23.77 -1.45
N LEU A 439 -0.68 22.85 -0.52
CA LEU A 439 0.33 22.11 0.22
C LEU A 439 0.93 21.01 -0.66
N ILE A 440 2.25 20.86 -0.56
CA ILE A 440 2.99 19.69 -1.06
C ILE A 440 3.65 19.05 0.15
N ARG A 441 3.29 17.81 0.45
CA ARG A 441 3.91 17.02 1.50
C ARG A 441 4.46 15.74 0.91
N VAL A 442 5.69 15.41 1.29
CA VAL A 442 6.39 14.21 0.84
C VAL A 442 6.61 13.28 2.02
N ARG A 443 6.20 12.04 1.84
CA ARG A 443 6.59 10.91 2.70
C ARG A 443 7.54 10.02 1.94
N LEU A 444 8.57 9.56 2.63
CA LEU A 444 9.53 8.58 2.11
C LEU A 444 9.54 7.41 3.10
N ASN A 445 9.23 6.22 2.60
CA ASN A 445 9.11 5.01 3.41
C ASN A 445 8.20 5.21 4.64
N GLY A 446 7.09 5.95 4.44
CA GLY A 446 6.09 6.28 5.44
C GLY A 446 6.40 7.47 6.35
N GLU A 447 7.63 7.98 6.37
CA GLU A 447 8.01 9.14 7.17
C GLU A 447 7.80 10.46 6.42
N VAL A 448 7.22 11.46 7.07
CA VAL A 448 7.12 12.82 6.50
C VAL A 448 8.51 13.45 6.50
N VAL A 449 9.10 13.60 5.31
CA VAL A 449 10.46 14.12 5.14
C VAL A 449 10.48 15.58 4.69
N ALA A 450 9.49 16.05 3.94
CA ALA A 450 9.38 17.44 3.51
C ALA A 450 7.93 17.91 3.45
N GLU A 451 7.72 19.19 3.71
CA GLU A 451 6.42 19.86 3.57
C GLU A 451 6.63 21.31 3.18
N SER A 452 5.87 21.79 2.19
CA SER A 452 5.91 23.19 1.73
C SER A 452 4.51 23.67 1.37
N PRO A 453 4.17 24.92 1.67
CA PRO A 453 2.91 25.51 1.21
C PRO A 453 2.87 25.70 -0.32
N GLY A 454 3.97 25.39 -1.02
CA GLY A 454 4.12 25.63 -2.43
C GLY A 454 4.33 27.12 -2.77
N ASP A 455 4.56 27.38 -4.03
CA ASP A 455 4.69 28.74 -4.56
C ASP A 455 3.38 29.10 -5.31
N PRO A 456 2.63 30.11 -4.86
CA PRO A 456 1.38 30.51 -5.50
C PRO A 456 1.54 30.99 -6.96
N ALA A 457 2.77 31.36 -7.37
CA ALA A 457 3.08 31.76 -8.74
C ALA A 457 3.27 30.56 -9.68
N ARG A 458 3.44 29.34 -9.15
CA ARG A 458 3.61 28.14 -9.95
C ARG A 458 2.27 27.53 -10.38
N PRO A 459 2.25 26.75 -11.48
CA PRO A 459 1.05 26.06 -11.92
C PRO A 459 0.44 25.19 -10.81
N LYS A 460 -0.90 25.20 -10.72
CA LYS A 460 -1.67 24.35 -9.79
C LYS A 460 -2.05 23.02 -10.44
N THR A 461 -1.91 22.92 -11.75
CA THR A 461 -2.32 21.77 -12.56
C THR A 461 -1.19 21.41 -13.50
N GLY A 462 -1.00 20.13 -13.76
CA GLY A 462 -0.01 19.66 -14.73
C GLY A 462 0.14 18.15 -14.75
N PRO A 463 0.97 17.62 -15.67
CA PRO A 463 1.30 16.22 -15.76
C PRO A 463 2.17 15.75 -14.58
N ILE A 464 2.36 14.43 -14.53
CA ILE A 464 3.32 13.76 -13.65
C ILE A 464 4.45 13.23 -14.52
N GLY A 465 5.70 13.46 -14.13
CA GLY A 465 6.89 13.02 -14.84
C GLY A 465 7.84 12.21 -13.98
N LEU A 466 8.50 11.22 -14.59
CA LEU A 466 9.55 10.41 -13.99
C LEU A 466 10.88 10.76 -14.71
N GLN A 467 11.91 11.12 -13.94
CA GLN A 467 13.17 11.66 -14.47
C GLN A 467 14.20 10.56 -14.75
N LEU A 468 15.01 10.84 -15.76
CA LEU A 468 16.34 10.26 -15.97
C LEU A 468 17.33 11.41 -16.00
N HIS A 469 18.04 11.63 -14.88
CA HIS A 469 18.87 12.82 -14.71
C HIS A 469 20.16 12.74 -15.53
N ASP A 470 20.97 11.72 -15.31
CA ASP A 470 22.24 11.57 -16.00
C ASP A 470 22.27 10.34 -16.92
N ARG A 471 23.32 10.22 -17.74
CA ARG A 471 23.38 9.20 -18.79
C ARG A 471 23.81 7.83 -18.33
N PHE A 472 24.34 7.73 -17.13
CA PHE A 472 24.79 6.47 -16.56
C PHE A 472 23.83 5.94 -15.53
N SER A 473 22.92 6.77 -15.03
CA SER A 473 21.85 6.33 -14.17
C SER A 473 20.83 5.52 -14.95
N PHE A 474 20.44 4.45 -14.37
CA PHE A 474 19.16 3.82 -14.66
C PHE A 474 18.32 3.84 -13.40
N ILE A 475 17.03 3.76 -13.56
CA ILE A 475 16.09 3.75 -12.46
C ILE A 475 15.00 2.74 -12.73
N LEU A 476 14.54 2.12 -11.66
CA LEU A 476 13.38 1.24 -11.70
C LEU A 476 12.22 1.91 -10.98
N PHE A 477 11.05 1.85 -11.61
CA PHE A 477 9.78 2.28 -11.00
C PHE A 477 8.78 1.15 -11.04
N ARG A 478 7.91 1.11 -10.04
CA ARG A 478 6.73 0.24 -10.02
C ARG A 478 5.63 0.86 -9.17
N ASN A 479 4.43 0.32 -9.21
CA ASN A 479 3.30 0.73 -8.38
C ASN A 479 3.02 2.25 -8.43
N VAL A 480 3.25 2.88 -9.60
CA VAL A 480 2.94 4.31 -9.80
C VAL A 480 1.43 4.49 -9.85
N ARG A 481 0.85 5.11 -8.83
CA ARG A 481 -0.60 5.24 -8.64
C ARG A 481 -0.98 6.63 -8.18
N ILE A 482 -2.20 7.05 -8.49
CA ILE A 482 -2.75 8.34 -8.09
C ILE A 482 -4.13 8.16 -7.46
N ARG A 483 -4.43 8.94 -6.45
CA ARG A 483 -5.76 9.11 -5.89
C ARG A 483 -6.14 10.59 -5.99
N GLU A 484 -7.02 10.90 -6.93
CA GLU A 484 -7.52 12.27 -7.09
C GLU A 484 -8.52 12.60 -5.98
N VAL A 485 -8.35 13.76 -5.35
CA VAL A 485 -9.27 14.30 -4.35
C VAL A 485 -10.32 15.12 -5.09
N ARG A 486 -11.59 14.85 -4.83
CA ARG A 486 -12.73 15.56 -5.41
C ARG A 486 -13.29 16.59 -4.44
#